data_43f6ef8dbc2ad9648f77546009a6bbe6
#
_entry.id   43f6ef8dbc2ad9648f77546009a6bbe6
#
_cell.length_a   1.000
_cell.length_b   1.000
_cell.length_c   1.000
_cell.angle_alpha   90.00
_cell.angle_beta   90.00
_cell.angle_gamma   90.00
#
_symmetry.space_group_name_H-M   'P 1'
#
loop_
_entity.id
_entity.type
_entity.pdbx_description
1 polymer ?
#
loop_
_entity_poly.entity_id
_entity_poly.type
_entity_poly.pdbx_seq_one_letter_code
_entity_poly.pdbx_strand_id
1 'polypeptide(L)'
;TDRVLSRHADMVVGDRLSSTYFSENKRPFHNFGNSLVRASINRLFHSDIKDIMTGYRAFGYSFVKTFPVLSQGFEIETEMTIHAVYNHMQIENVIVDYRDRPSGSVSKLNTYSDGFRVLRMILRLFKTYKPLAFFSMIALFLMLLAAGFFIPVFLKFLETHLVLQIPTLVVCGFVTLAAIQAFFA
;
A
#
# COMPACT_ATOMS: atom_id res chain seq x y z
N THR A 1 -11.35 22.44 -12.12
CA THR A 1 -10.39 23.48 -12.53
C THR A 1 -10.43 24.66 -11.57
N ASP A 2 -11.62 25.18 -11.22
CA ASP A 2 -11.76 26.36 -10.36
C ASP A 2 -11.10 26.22 -8.98
N ARG A 3 -11.14 25.02 -8.38
CA ARG A 3 -10.51 24.76 -7.09
C ARG A 3 -8.98 24.81 -7.13
N VAL A 4 -8.37 24.41 -8.24
CA VAL A 4 -6.93 24.57 -8.44
C VAL A 4 -6.56 26.04 -8.56
N LEU A 5 -7.39 26.83 -9.24
CA LEU A 5 -7.13 28.24 -9.47
C LEU A 5 -7.47 29.12 -8.26
N SER A 6 -8.62 28.86 -7.60
CA SER A 6 -9.13 29.72 -6.52
C SER A 6 -8.60 29.35 -5.15
N ARG A 7 -8.29 28.06 -4.90
CA ARG A 7 -7.84 27.56 -3.59
C ARG A 7 -6.38 27.13 -3.57
N HIS A 8 -5.66 27.31 -4.68
CA HIS A 8 -4.26 26.89 -4.83
C HIS A 8 -4.02 25.42 -4.51
N ALA A 9 -5.01 24.55 -4.74
CA ALA A 9 -4.84 23.11 -4.54
C ALA A 9 -3.83 22.56 -5.56
N ASP A 10 -2.85 21.80 -5.09
CA ASP A 10 -1.86 21.16 -5.95
C ASP A 10 -2.47 19.98 -6.71
N MET A 11 -3.43 19.27 -6.10
CA MET A 11 -4.18 18.20 -6.73
C MET A 11 -5.63 18.19 -6.26
N VAL A 12 -6.55 18.07 -7.20
CA VAL A 12 -7.98 17.86 -6.93
C VAL A 12 -8.36 16.46 -7.40
N VAL A 13 -8.98 15.67 -6.54
CA VAL A 13 -9.38 14.29 -6.78
C VAL A 13 -10.90 14.20 -6.86
N GLY A 14 -11.44 13.64 -7.93
CA GLY A 14 -12.87 13.35 -8.06
C GLY A 14 -13.24 12.12 -7.24
N ASP A 15 -13.97 12.33 -6.15
CA ASP A 15 -14.43 11.27 -5.26
C ASP A 15 -15.74 10.67 -5.80
N ARG A 16 -15.66 9.47 -6.35
CA ARG A 16 -16.82 8.70 -6.84
C ARG A 16 -17.43 7.86 -5.71
N LEU A 17 -16.62 7.48 -4.72
CA LEU A 17 -17.01 6.51 -3.69
C LEU A 17 -17.98 7.11 -2.68
N SER A 18 -17.95 8.43 -2.48
CA SER A 18 -18.89 9.15 -1.61
C SER A 18 -20.22 9.50 -2.30
N SER A 19 -20.38 9.17 -3.59
CA SER A 19 -21.60 9.38 -4.37
C SER A 19 -22.41 8.09 -4.54
N THR A 20 -23.04 7.91 -5.68
CA THR A 20 -23.88 6.74 -6.04
C THR A 20 -23.09 5.48 -6.41
N TYR A 21 -21.75 5.50 -6.35
CA TYR A 21 -20.89 4.41 -6.82
C TYR A 21 -21.23 3.05 -6.24
N PHE A 22 -21.45 2.93 -4.93
CA PHE A 22 -21.76 1.65 -4.28
C PHE A 22 -23.15 1.14 -4.55
N SER A 23 -24.10 2.00 -4.91
CA SER A 23 -25.45 1.61 -5.30
C SER A 23 -25.49 1.06 -6.72
N GLU A 24 -24.64 1.56 -7.61
CA GLU A 24 -24.58 1.16 -9.01
C GLU A 24 -23.58 0.03 -9.27
N ASN A 25 -22.43 0.01 -8.56
CA ASN A 25 -21.37 -0.98 -8.78
C ASN A 25 -21.45 -2.16 -7.81
N LYS A 26 -22.03 -3.27 -8.26
CA LYS A 26 -22.25 -4.50 -7.47
C LYS A 26 -21.06 -5.49 -7.49
N ARG A 27 -19.82 -5.05 -7.76
CA ARG A 27 -18.64 -5.92 -7.84
C ARG A 27 -17.89 -5.97 -6.49
N PRO A 28 -18.11 -6.97 -5.61
CA PRO A 28 -17.60 -6.99 -4.25
C PRO A 28 -16.07 -7.02 -4.17
N PHE A 29 -15.39 -7.79 -5.02
CA PHE A 29 -13.93 -7.90 -5.02
C PHE A 29 -13.21 -6.63 -5.46
N HIS A 30 -13.79 -5.87 -6.38
CA HIS A 30 -13.24 -4.60 -6.83
C HIS A 30 -13.31 -3.53 -5.72
N ASN A 31 -14.40 -3.51 -4.99
CA ASN A 31 -14.60 -2.60 -3.88
C ASN A 31 -13.65 -2.91 -2.70
N PHE A 32 -13.40 -4.20 -2.43
CA PHE A 32 -12.44 -4.64 -1.42
C PHE A 32 -11.01 -4.19 -1.76
N GLY A 33 -10.56 -4.40 -3.01
CA GLY A 33 -9.24 -3.97 -3.47
C GLY A 33 -9.03 -2.46 -3.32
N ASN A 34 -10.00 -1.65 -3.75
CA ASN A 34 -9.95 -0.20 -3.62
C ASN A 34 -9.92 0.25 -2.14
N SER A 35 -10.74 -0.37 -1.28
CA SER A 35 -10.72 -0.09 0.16
C SER A 35 -9.39 -0.46 0.81
N LEU A 36 -8.79 -1.58 0.42
CA LEU A 36 -7.48 -2.01 0.93
C LEU A 36 -6.37 -1.04 0.56
N VAL A 37 -6.31 -0.62 -0.72
CA VAL A 37 -5.34 0.37 -1.21
C VAL A 37 -5.50 1.68 -0.46
N ARG A 38 -6.74 2.18 -0.37
CA ARG A 38 -7.07 3.41 0.33
C ARG A 38 -6.65 3.35 1.81
N ALA A 39 -7.03 2.29 2.52
CA ALA A 39 -6.70 2.12 3.93
C ALA A 39 -5.18 2.05 4.13
N SER A 40 -4.46 1.32 3.27
CA SER A 40 -3.01 1.19 3.34
C SER A 40 -2.32 2.55 3.16
N ILE A 41 -2.69 3.32 2.12
CA ILE A 41 -2.07 4.60 1.84
C ILE A 41 -2.42 5.63 2.92
N ASN A 42 -3.69 5.75 3.31
CA ASN A 42 -4.11 6.68 4.34
C ASN A 42 -3.42 6.38 5.68
N ARG A 43 -3.27 5.10 6.05
CA ARG A 43 -2.56 4.70 7.27
C ARG A 43 -1.05 4.94 7.19
N LEU A 44 -0.41 4.63 6.04
CA LEU A 44 1.03 4.80 5.87
C LEU A 44 1.46 6.26 5.83
N PHE A 45 0.65 7.10 5.23
CA PHE A 45 0.99 8.51 4.97
C PHE A 45 0.18 9.51 5.80
N HIS A 46 -0.69 9.02 6.71
CA HIS A 46 -1.57 9.86 7.55
C HIS A 46 -2.41 10.84 6.73
N SER A 47 -2.98 10.37 5.62
CA SER A 47 -3.82 11.15 4.70
C SER A 47 -5.29 10.74 4.79
N ASP A 48 -6.21 11.58 4.30
CA ASP A 48 -7.65 11.29 4.21
C ASP A 48 -8.14 11.42 2.77
N ILE A 49 -7.61 10.58 1.88
CA ILE A 49 -8.02 10.56 0.49
C ILE A 49 -9.17 9.57 0.33
N LYS A 50 -10.26 10.02 -0.28
CA LYS A 50 -11.50 9.24 -0.40
C LYS A 50 -11.45 8.24 -1.55
N ASP A 51 -10.98 8.64 -2.72
CA ASP A 51 -10.88 7.78 -3.92
C ASP A 51 -9.48 7.88 -4.54
N ILE A 52 -8.67 6.83 -4.34
CA ILE A 52 -7.29 6.79 -4.83
C ILE A 52 -7.20 6.31 -6.27
N MET A 53 -8.13 5.44 -6.69
CA MET A 53 -8.10 4.78 -7.99
C MET A 53 -8.96 5.50 -9.04
N THR A 54 -9.27 6.77 -8.85
CA THR A 54 -9.94 7.59 -9.83
C THR A 54 -8.93 8.26 -10.75
N GLY A 55 -9.20 8.22 -12.07
CA GLY A 55 -8.47 8.99 -13.07
C GLY A 55 -9.00 10.42 -13.24
N TYR A 56 -10.13 10.78 -12.60
CA TYR A 56 -10.69 12.12 -12.72
C TYR A 56 -10.01 13.08 -11.73
N ARG A 57 -8.99 13.77 -12.23
CA ARG A 57 -8.12 14.62 -11.41
C ARG A 57 -7.82 15.94 -12.13
N ALA A 58 -7.55 16.98 -11.34
CA ALA A 58 -6.98 18.24 -11.82
C ALA A 58 -5.70 18.54 -11.02
N PHE A 59 -4.70 19.07 -11.69
CA PHE A 59 -3.37 19.28 -11.14
C PHE A 59 -2.99 20.75 -11.22
N GLY A 60 -2.34 21.25 -10.17
CA GLY A 60 -1.64 22.51 -10.12
C GLY A 60 -0.28 22.44 -10.83
N TYR A 61 0.29 23.60 -11.12
CA TYR A 61 1.59 23.71 -11.78
C TYR A 61 2.72 23.00 -11.02
N SER A 62 2.74 23.17 -9.71
CA SER A 62 3.74 22.58 -8.82
C SER A 62 3.77 21.05 -8.94
N PHE A 63 2.59 20.41 -8.89
CA PHE A 63 2.46 18.97 -9.06
C PHE A 63 3.00 18.50 -10.42
N VAL A 64 2.56 19.16 -11.52
CA VAL A 64 2.94 18.75 -12.89
C VAL A 64 4.45 18.85 -13.13
N LYS A 65 5.12 19.82 -12.50
CA LYS A 65 6.58 20.01 -12.64
C LYS A 65 7.42 19.07 -11.81
N THR A 66 6.89 18.55 -10.70
CA THR A 66 7.65 17.72 -9.77
C THR A 66 7.33 16.23 -9.85
N PHE A 67 6.21 15.86 -10.51
CA PHE A 67 5.79 14.47 -10.59
C PHE A 67 6.66 13.66 -11.56
N PRO A 68 7.44 12.67 -11.07
CA PRO A 68 8.18 11.75 -11.92
C PRO A 68 7.24 10.62 -12.37
N VAL A 69 6.95 10.52 -13.66
CA VAL A 69 6.11 9.44 -14.20
C VAL A 69 6.94 8.16 -14.27
N LEU A 70 6.77 7.26 -13.32
CA LEU A 70 7.50 5.98 -13.25
C LEU A 70 6.64 4.77 -13.61
N SER A 71 5.32 4.84 -13.37
CA SER A 71 4.39 3.75 -13.62
C SER A 71 3.79 3.80 -15.01
N GLN A 72 3.59 2.60 -15.59
CA GLN A 72 2.90 2.43 -16.89
C GLN A 72 1.62 1.63 -16.63
N GLY A 73 0.46 2.27 -16.62
CA GLY A 73 -0.84 1.61 -16.46
C GLY A 73 -1.67 2.15 -15.31
N PHE A 74 -2.55 1.31 -14.74
CA PHE A 74 -3.50 1.72 -13.68
C PHE A 74 -2.85 2.08 -12.34
N GLU A 75 -1.56 1.82 -12.19
CA GLU A 75 -0.81 2.17 -10.98
C GLU A 75 -0.53 3.67 -10.88
N ILE A 76 -0.64 4.40 -12.01
CA ILE A 76 -0.31 5.82 -12.07
C ILE A 76 -1.18 6.69 -11.14
N GLU A 77 -2.47 6.34 -10.97
CA GLU A 77 -3.35 7.08 -10.08
C GLU A 77 -2.89 6.98 -8.62
N THR A 78 -2.40 5.81 -8.24
CA THR A 78 -1.86 5.57 -6.90
C THR A 78 -0.51 6.28 -6.73
N GLU A 79 0.36 6.24 -7.73
CA GLU A 79 1.64 6.93 -7.72
C GLU A 79 1.46 8.45 -7.57
N MET A 80 0.55 9.06 -8.36
CA MET A 80 0.19 10.47 -8.24
C MET A 80 -0.28 10.84 -6.84
N THR A 81 -1.11 9.97 -6.25
CA THR A 81 -1.61 10.18 -4.87
C THR A 81 -0.48 10.18 -3.86
N ILE A 82 0.41 9.17 -3.93
CA ILE A 82 1.52 9.05 -3.00
C ILE A 82 2.52 10.19 -3.17
N HIS A 83 2.81 10.60 -4.40
CA HIS A 83 3.68 11.75 -4.66
C HIS A 83 3.14 13.02 -3.99
N ALA A 84 1.84 13.30 -4.16
CA ALA A 84 1.21 14.46 -3.55
C ALA A 84 1.26 14.42 -2.02
N VAL A 85 0.95 13.27 -1.42
CA VAL A 85 0.96 13.10 0.03
C VAL A 85 2.36 13.16 0.61
N TYR A 86 3.33 12.52 -0.03
CA TYR A 86 4.72 12.50 0.40
C TYR A 86 5.36 13.90 0.40
N ASN A 87 5.03 14.69 -0.61
CA ASN A 87 5.52 16.07 -0.72
C ASN A 87 4.64 17.09 0.03
N HIS A 88 3.71 16.62 0.87
CA HIS A 88 2.80 17.49 1.65
C HIS A 88 2.01 18.50 0.79
N MET A 89 1.67 18.12 -0.43
CA MET A 89 0.90 18.95 -1.36
C MET A 89 -0.54 19.07 -0.91
N GLN A 90 -1.17 20.20 -1.23
CA GLN A 90 -2.57 20.44 -0.89
C GLN A 90 -3.49 19.61 -1.80
N ILE A 91 -4.18 18.61 -1.21
CA ILE A 91 -5.11 17.73 -1.91
C ILE A 91 -6.54 18.07 -1.51
N GLU A 92 -7.41 18.29 -2.50
CA GLU A 92 -8.84 18.45 -2.29
C GLU A 92 -9.63 17.28 -2.89
N ASN A 93 -10.63 16.77 -2.15
CA ASN A 93 -11.59 15.80 -2.66
C ASN A 93 -12.86 16.54 -3.11
N VAL A 94 -13.35 16.23 -4.29
CA VAL A 94 -14.60 16.78 -4.84
C VAL A 94 -15.52 15.62 -5.20
N ILE A 95 -16.71 15.58 -4.61
CA ILE A 95 -17.70 14.56 -4.94
C ILE A 95 -18.14 14.74 -6.39
N VAL A 96 -18.07 13.64 -7.15
CA VAL A 96 -18.50 13.60 -8.55
C VAL A 96 -19.52 12.48 -8.74
N ASP A 97 -20.54 12.73 -9.55
CA ASP A 97 -21.53 11.71 -9.88
C ASP A 97 -20.90 10.62 -10.72
N TYR A 98 -21.19 9.38 -10.35
CA TYR A 98 -20.78 8.20 -11.10
C TYR A 98 -21.96 7.65 -11.88
N ARG A 99 -21.76 7.40 -13.16
CA ARG A 99 -22.68 6.61 -14.00
C ARG A 99 -21.98 5.33 -14.42
N ASP A 100 -22.67 4.21 -14.29
CA ASP A 100 -22.14 2.93 -14.77
C ASP A 100 -22.02 2.94 -16.29
N ARG A 101 -21.17 2.05 -16.80
CA ARG A 101 -20.92 1.96 -18.24
C ARG A 101 -22.16 1.42 -18.96
N PRO A 102 -22.38 1.82 -20.23
CA PRO A 102 -23.44 1.26 -21.03
C PRO A 102 -23.40 -0.28 -21.07
N SER A 103 -24.54 -0.92 -21.12
CA SER A 103 -24.67 -2.37 -21.27
C SER A 103 -23.90 -2.85 -22.51
N GLY A 104 -23.03 -3.86 -22.35
CA GLY A 104 -22.14 -4.37 -23.40
C GLY A 104 -20.68 -3.91 -23.33
N SER A 105 -20.34 -2.96 -22.46
CA SER A 105 -18.96 -2.55 -22.22
C SER A 105 -18.23 -3.58 -21.36
N VAL A 106 -17.19 -4.24 -21.90
CA VAL A 106 -16.36 -5.19 -21.16
C VAL A 106 -15.30 -4.46 -20.37
N SER A 107 -15.17 -4.76 -19.08
CA SER A 107 -14.07 -4.27 -18.26
C SER A 107 -12.75 -4.90 -18.72
N LYS A 108 -11.76 -4.09 -19.04
CA LYS A 108 -10.40 -4.56 -19.37
C LYS A 108 -9.59 -4.97 -18.11
N LEU A 109 -10.17 -4.81 -16.91
CA LEU A 109 -9.54 -5.15 -15.65
C LEU A 109 -9.70 -6.64 -15.36
N ASN A 110 -8.59 -7.32 -15.14
CA ASN A 110 -8.54 -8.68 -14.64
C ASN A 110 -8.28 -8.63 -13.12
N THR A 111 -9.30 -8.93 -12.33
CA THR A 111 -9.32 -8.74 -10.87
C THR A 111 -8.10 -9.36 -10.16
N TYR A 112 -7.69 -10.56 -10.53
CA TYR A 112 -6.56 -11.24 -9.89
C TYR A 112 -5.20 -10.67 -10.31
N SER A 113 -4.98 -10.50 -11.61
CA SER A 113 -3.72 -9.97 -12.15
C SER A 113 -3.50 -8.52 -11.70
N ASP A 114 -4.53 -7.71 -11.77
CA ASP A 114 -4.45 -6.29 -11.40
C ASP A 114 -4.36 -6.12 -9.89
N GLY A 115 -5.04 -6.96 -9.11
CA GLY A 115 -4.89 -6.99 -7.64
C GLY A 115 -3.46 -7.29 -7.20
N PHE A 116 -2.80 -8.26 -7.85
CA PHE A 116 -1.39 -8.58 -7.56
C PHE A 116 -0.44 -7.44 -7.96
N ARG A 117 -0.68 -6.77 -9.09
CA ARG A 117 0.10 -5.60 -9.51
C ARG A 117 -0.01 -4.47 -8.49
N VAL A 118 -1.24 -4.17 -8.06
CA VAL A 118 -1.50 -3.15 -7.04
C VAL A 118 -0.80 -3.50 -5.71
N LEU A 119 -0.88 -4.76 -5.27
CA LEU A 119 -0.20 -5.20 -4.05
C LEU A 119 1.32 -5.04 -4.17
N ARG A 120 1.91 -5.48 -5.29
CA ARG A 120 3.34 -5.30 -5.57
C ARG A 120 3.74 -3.83 -5.54
N MET A 121 2.90 -2.96 -6.10
CA MET A 121 3.13 -1.53 -6.10
C MET A 121 3.10 -0.95 -4.68
N ILE A 122 2.11 -1.30 -3.87
CA ILE A 122 2.03 -0.86 -2.46
C ILE A 122 3.30 -1.26 -1.70
N LEU A 123 3.74 -2.53 -1.84
CA LEU A 123 4.97 -3.01 -1.21
C LEU A 123 6.20 -2.25 -1.69
N ARG A 124 6.30 -1.99 -3.00
CA ARG A 124 7.39 -1.20 -3.58
C ARG A 124 7.42 0.23 -3.03
N LEU A 125 6.25 0.87 -2.99
CA LEU A 125 6.12 2.23 -2.47
C LEU A 125 6.41 2.27 -0.96
N PHE A 126 5.91 1.30 -0.19
CA PHE A 126 6.20 1.19 1.23
C PHE A 126 7.70 1.04 1.49
N LYS A 127 8.37 0.15 0.73
CA LYS A 127 9.83 0.01 0.78
C LYS A 127 10.57 1.31 0.43
N THR A 128 10.07 2.07 -0.56
CA THR A 128 10.76 3.28 -1.05
C THR A 128 10.55 4.48 -0.13
N TYR A 129 9.31 4.70 0.34
CA TYR A 129 8.96 5.91 1.10
C TYR A 129 9.08 5.75 2.62
N LYS A 130 8.96 4.53 3.13
CA LYS A 130 9.13 4.23 4.57
C LYS A 130 10.03 3.00 4.79
N PRO A 131 11.29 3.04 4.33
CA PRO A 131 12.19 1.88 4.36
C PRO A 131 12.37 1.35 5.78
N LEU A 132 12.61 2.22 6.76
CA LEU A 132 12.80 1.80 8.15
C LEU A 132 11.60 0.99 8.68
N ALA A 133 10.36 1.45 8.46
CA ALA A 133 9.17 0.74 8.91
C ALA A 133 8.99 -0.59 8.17
N PHE A 134 9.28 -0.61 6.85
CA PHE A 134 9.19 -1.82 6.03
C PHE A 134 10.17 -2.89 6.51
N PHE A 135 11.43 -2.55 6.65
CA PHE A 135 12.46 -3.50 7.07
C PHE A 135 12.35 -3.89 8.55
N SER A 136 11.91 -2.97 9.42
CA SER A 136 11.62 -3.29 10.83
C SER A 136 10.49 -4.31 10.97
N MET A 137 9.45 -4.25 10.13
CA MET A 137 8.38 -5.27 10.14
C MET A 137 8.90 -6.63 9.71
N ILE A 138 9.78 -6.69 8.70
CA ILE A 138 10.43 -7.94 8.27
C ILE A 138 11.32 -8.48 9.39
N ALA A 139 12.14 -7.63 10.00
CA ALA A 139 13.00 -7.99 11.12
C ALA A 139 12.20 -8.54 12.30
N LEU A 140 11.11 -7.88 12.67
CA LEU A 140 10.22 -8.33 13.75
C LEU A 140 9.60 -9.70 13.43
N PHE A 141 9.13 -9.89 12.20
CA PHE A 141 8.57 -11.18 11.77
C PHE A 141 9.61 -12.31 11.86
N LEU A 142 10.82 -12.08 11.36
CA LEU A 142 11.91 -13.06 11.44
C LEU A 142 12.34 -13.34 12.89
N MET A 143 12.35 -12.32 13.75
CA MET A 143 12.67 -12.48 15.16
C MET A 143 11.61 -13.33 15.89
N LEU A 144 10.32 -13.09 15.62
CA LEU A 144 9.23 -13.91 16.17
C LEU A 144 9.30 -15.35 15.67
N LEU A 145 9.65 -15.56 14.40
CA LEU A 145 9.85 -16.88 13.83
C LEU A 145 11.02 -17.60 14.52
N ALA A 146 12.15 -16.94 14.69
CA ALA A 146 13.32 -17.49 15.39
C ALA A 146 12.98 -17.85 16.85
N ALA A 147 12.27 -16.97 17.55
CA ALA A 147 11.80 -17.23 18.92
C ALA A 147 10.86 -18.44 18.99
N GLY A 148 9.93 -18.57 18.03
CA GLY A 148 9.00 -19.70 17.95
C GLY A 148 9.69 -21.05 17.80
N PHE A 149 10.77 -21.12 17.04
CA PHE A 149 11.60 -22.32 16.93
C PHE A 149 12.57 -22.52 18.10
N PHE A 150 13.07 -21.45 18.68
CA PHE A 150 14.02 -21.50 19.79
C PHE A 150 13.37 -21.94 21.12
N ILE A 151 12.17 -21.46 21.43
CA ILE A 151 11.48 -21.75 22.70
C ILE A 151 11.36 -23.27 22.99
N PRO A 152 10.88 -24.12 22.05
CA PRO A 152 10.80 -25.55 22.29
C PRO A 152 12.17 -26.22 22.54
N VAL A 153 13.20 -25.76 21.83
CA VAL A 153 14.58 -26.27 22.00
C VAL A 153 15.11 -25.91 23.39
N PHE A 154 14.85 -24.66 23.82
CA PHE A 154 15.27 -24.16 25.11
C PHE A 154 14.55 -24.88 26.28
N LEU A 155 13.24 -25.11 26.16
CA LEU A 155 12.48 -25.83 27.18
C LEU A 155 13.00 -27.29 27.35
N LYS A 156 13.28 -27.98 26.25
CA LYS A 156 13.88 -29.33 26.31
C LYS A 156 15.27 -29.30 26.91
N PHE A 157 16.07 -28.30 26.66
CA PHE A 157 17.38 -28.14 27.27
C PHE A 157 17.27 -27.96 28.79
N LEU A 158 16.27 -27.21 29.29
CA LEU A 158 16.03 -27.07 30.75
C LEU A 158 15.66 -28.40 31.44
N GLU A 159 14.95 -29.28 30.74
CA GLU A 159 14.56 -30.58 31.24
C GLU A 159 15.68 -31.62 31.22
N THR A 160 16.46 -31.65 30.12
CA THR A 160 17.42 -32.73 29.84
C THR A 160 18.88 -32.31 30.06
N HIS A 161 19.15 -31.02 30.20
CA HIS A 161 20.49 -30.39 30.18
C HIS A 161 21.35 -30.78 28.97
N LEU A 162 20.71 -31.27 27.87
CA LEU A 162 21.37 -31.68 26.63
C LEU A 162 20.76 -30.95 25.44
N VAL A 163 21.60 -30.49 24.52
CA VAL A 163 21.15 -29.85 23.28
C VAL A 163 20.86 -30.94 22.23
N LEU A 164 19.64 -31.49 22.23
CA LEU A 164 19.26 -32.59 21.35
C LEU A 164 18.95 -32.13 19.91
N GLN A 165 18.59 -30.85 19.71
CA GLN A 165 18.13 -30.32 18.43
C GLN A 165 19.12 -29.28 17.86
N ILE A 166 20.40 -29.68 17.69
CA ILE A 166 21.46 -28.81 17.14
C ILE A 166 21.08 -28.21 15.78
N PRO A 167 20.51 -28.94 14.78
CA PRO A 167 20.14 -28.34 13.49
C PRO A 167 19.13 -27.21 13.62
N THR A 168 18.13 -27.36 14.50
CA THR A 168 17.12 -26.34 14.74
C THR A 168 17.74 -25.08 15.38
N LEU A 169 18.68 -25.25 16.33
CA LEU A 169 19.39 -24.16 16.97
C LEU A 169 20.24 -23.37 15.95
N VAL A 170 20.90 -24.06 15.03
CA VAL A 170 21.68 -23.42 13.95
C VAL A 170 20.76 -22.61 13.03
N VAL A 171 19.60 -23.16 12.62
CA VAL A 171 18.61 -22.43 11.82
C VAL A 171 18.11 -21.18 12.57
N CYS A 172 17.80 -21.28 13.86
CA CYS A 172 17.42 -20.12 14.68
C CYS A 172 18.50 -19.02 14.65
N GLY A 173 19.78 -19.40 14.75
CA GLY A 173 20.89 -18.47 14.66
C GLY A 173 20.94 -17.72 13.33
N PHE A 174 20.80 -18.43 12.21
CA PHE A 174 20.77 -17.82 10.87
C PHE A 174 19.55 -16.92 10.67
N VAL A 175 18.37 -17.33 11.15
CA VAL A 175 17.14 -16.51 11.06
C VAL A 175 17.30 -15.24 11.91
N THR A 176 17.90 -15.33 13.09
CA THR A 176 18.19 -14.16 13.94
C THR A 176 19.17 -13.20 13.25
N LEU A 177 20.25 -13.72 12.65
CA LEU A 177 21.18 -12.89 11.87
C LEU A 177 20.48 -12.20 10.69
N ALA A 178 19.63 -12.92 9.97
CA ALA A 178 18.83 -12.35 8.88
C ALA A 178 17.87 -11.25 9.39
N ALA A 179 17.27 -11.42 10.57
CA ALA A 179 16.45 -10.40 11.20
C ALA A 179 17.23 -9.12 11.52
N ILE A 180 18.44 -9.27 12.08
CA ILE A 180 19.34 -8.15 12.36
C ILE A 180 19.75 -7.43 11.07
N GLN A 181 20.15 -8.19 10.03
CA GLN A 181 20.48 -7.61 8.73
C GLN A 181 19.30 -6.87 8.10
N ALA A 182 18.10 -7.42 8.18
CA ALA A 182 16.89 -6.77 7.69
C ALA A 182 16.60 -5.45 8.42
N PHE A 183 16.89 -5.36 9.71
CA PHE A 183 16.70 -4.12 10.47
C PHE A 183 17.64 -2.99 10.04
N PHE A 184 18.86 -3.33 9.63
CA PHE A 184 19.88 -2.36 9.19
C PHE A 184 19.89 -2.11 7.66
N ALA A 185 18.98 -2.72 6.89
CA ALA A 185 18.86 -2.54 5.44
C ALA A 185 18.04 -1.29 5.08
#